data_0f10a0c052b9261f5cf23cf0e7b469af
#
_entry.id   0f10a0c052b9261f5cf23cf0e7b469af
#
_cell.length_a   1.000
_cell.length_b   1.000
_cell.length_c   1.000
_cell.angle_alpha   90.00
_cell.angle_beta   90.00
_cell.angle_gamma   90.00
#
_symmetry.space_group_name_H-M   'P 1'
#
loop_
_entity.id
_entity.type
_entity.pdbx_description
1 polymer ?
#
loop_
_entity_poly.entity_id
_entity_poly.type
_entity_poly.pdbx_seq_one_letter_code
_entity_poly.pdbx_strand_id
1 'polypeptide(L)'
;MKKVMLKTTLSLAVTLASTQLFASGLAINEQSISGMGTGYAGRSSSAEDASTLYGNPAGMSLLGRDQVTAGVSVLDAKTDIKNTSGGRPGGTNDGDMVPFTSVPNAFFVKQLGNGWAVGLGAYAPFGLITDYESGFAGSNYGQKSEVKVVTLQPTVSYAINDVVSIGFGPTFNRISGELSSTLPIGNGFVDVKGDDTAVGYNVGVIVQPTDTTRLGLTYHSKVSYSLDGHTSVTGLTALNIPDARYKTSLDISTPENVDFSITQKLDDQWTVYGGATWTRWSRLQNITVNNQGVTGPLASQLTSSTEPENWHDTWASAIGVSYRVNKEWVLRSGLSVDQAPTNNTDRSVRIPTGDRRVVSFGAGYSPTDDLTIDLAVSYLKEEDVNVNLNNPQKGTYSAQYENSAWGYGLGFTYKF
;
A
#
# COMPACT_ATOMS: atom_id res chain seq x y z
N MET A 1 -8.50 -14.06 25.54
CA MET A 1 -9.09 -14.88 24.48
C MET A 1 -9.45 -14.09 23.22
N LYS A 2 -10.19 -12.95 23.25
CA LYS A 2 -10.57 -12.17 22.05
C LYS A 2 -9.37 -11.67 21.21
N LYS A 3 -8.30 -11.15 21.83
CA LYS A 3 -7.07 -10.71 21.13
C LYS A 3 -6.31 -11.88 20.44
N VAL A 4 -6.36 -13.08 21.03
CA VAL A 4 -5.68 -14.26 20.48
C VAL A 4 -6.45 -14.80 19.27
N MET A 5 -7.78 -14.88 19.33
CA MET A 5 -8.60 -15.29 18.17
C MET A 5 -8.47 -14.35 16.98
N LEU A 6 -8.47 -13.02 17.23
CA LEU A 6 -8.29 -12.03 16.16
C LEU A 6 -6.89 -12.14 15.52
N LYS A 7 -5.85 -12.36 16.33
CA LYS A 7 -4.47 -12.59 15.83
C LYS A 7 -4.40 -13.88 14.98
N THR A 8 -5.10 -14.93 15.33
CA THR A 8 -5.07 -16.22 14.62
C THR A 8 -5.81 -16.16 13.28
N THR A 9 -6.96 -15.49 13.23
CA THR A 9 -7.75 -15.34 11.99
C THR A 9 -7.06 -14.42 10.98
N LEU A 10 -6.47 -13.31 11.46
CA LEU A 10 -5.67 -12.42 10.61
C LEU A 10 -4.30 -13.04 10.22
N SER A 11 -3.73 -13.94 11.02
CA SER A 11 -2.49 -14.65 10.66
C SER A 11 -2.68 -15.60 9.48
N LEU A 12 -3.85 -16.20 9.30
CA LEU A 12 -4.15 -17.05 8.13
C LEU A 12 -4.25 -16.20 6.83
N ALA A 13 -4.71 -14.95 6.91
CA ALA A 13 -4.74 -14.02 5.79
C ALA A 13 -3.33 -13.43 5.47
N VAL A 14 -2.46 -13.29 6.49
CA VAL A 14 -1.10 -12.74 6.36
C VAL A 14 -0.15 -13.67 5.58
N THR A 15 -0.37 -14.98 5.61
CA THR A 15 0.45 -15.93 4.82
C THR A 15 0.25 -15.81 3.31
N LEU A 16 -0.78 -15.07 2.86
CA LEU A 16 -1.06 -14.82 1.44
C LEU A 16 -0.68 -13.41 0.98
N ALA A 17 -0.39 -12.49 1.92
CA ALA A 17 -0.02 -11.11 1.61
C ALA A 17 1.49 -10.95 1.63
N SER A 18 2.14 -11.16 0.49
CA SER A 18 3.49 -10.67 0.28
C SER A 18 3.44 -9.23 -0.25
N THR A 19 4.36 -8.42 0.19
CA THR A 19 4.38 -6.95 0.16
C THR A 19 5.23 -6.43 -1.00
N GLN A 20 5.36 -5.24 -1.20
CA GLN A 20 4.83 -4.14 -1.94
C GLN A 20 5.84 -3.22 -2.59
N LEU A 21 5.47 -2.58 -3.61
CA LEU A 21 6.12 -1.49 -4.31
C LEU A 21 5.84 -0.14 -3.67
N PHE A 22 6.77 0.80 -3.92
CA PHE A 22 6.64 2.20 -3.62
C PHE A 22 5.38 2.76 -4.27
N ALA A 23 4.35 2.97 -3.50
CA ALA A 23 3.21 3.79 -3.86
C ALA A 23 3.40 5.15 -3.22
N SER A 24 2.50 6.10 -3.37
CA SER A 24 2.47 7.30 -2.54
C SER A 24 2.85 6.95 -1.10
N GLY A 25 4.11 7.08 -0.73
CA GLY A 25 4.61 6.56 0.54
C GLY A 25 4.44 5.04 0.69
N LEU A 26 3.58 4.61 1.63
CA LEU A 26 3.33 3.19 1.95
C LEU A 26 1.98 2.67 1.39
N ALA A 27 1.19 3.47 0.65
CA ALA A 27 -0.14 3.07 0.18
C ALA A 27 -0.07 2.12 -1.01
N ILE A 28 -0.96 1.12 -1.04
CA ILE A 28 -1.11 0.13 -2.08
C ILE A 28 -2.41 0.37 -2.83
N ASN A 29 -2.30 0.69 -4.12
CA ASN A 29 -3.46 0.97 -4.98
C ASN A 29 -4.13 -0.30 -5.52
N GLU A 30 -3.43 -1.43 -5.52
CA GLU A 30 -3.73 -2.68 -6.22
C GLU A 30 -4.84 -3.50 -5.52
N GLN A 31 -5.95 -2.84 -5.14
CA GLN A 31 -7.09 -3.45 -4.44
C GLN A 31 -8.24 -3.83 -5.38
N SER A 32 -8.14 -3.55 -6.68
CA SER A 32 -9.14 -3.89 -7.71
C SER A 32 -8.44 -4.10 -9.04
N ILE A 33 -8.67 -5.25 -9.68
CA ILE A 33 -8.06 -5.54 -10.97
C ILE A 33 -8.78 -4.79 -12.10
N SER A 34 -10.11 -4.70 -12.07
CA SER A 34 -10.89 -3.88 -12.99
C SER A 34 -10.49 -2.40 -12.88
N GLY A 35 -10.32 -1.90 -11.64
CA GLY A 35 -9.85 -0.54 -11.36
C GLY A 35 -8.40 -0.30 -11.83
N MET A 36 -7.50 -1.28 -11.71
CA MET A 36 -6.14 -1.20 -12.24
C MET A 36 -6.14 -0.90 -13.75
N GLY A 37 -7.04 -1.53 -14.51
CA GLY A 37 -7.19 -1.30 -15.95
C GLY A 37 -7.52 0.14 -16.32
N THR A 38 -8.20 0.90 -15.46
CA THR A 38 -8.53 2.33 -15.66
C THR A 38 -7.57 3.29 -14.93
N GLY A 39 -6.44 2.79 -14.40
CA GLY A 39 -5.54 3.59 -13.57
C GLY A 39 -6.16 4.04 -12.26
N TYR A 40 -7.18 3.33 -11.77
CA TYR A 40 -7.98 3.63 -10.56
C TYR A 40 -8.81 4.92 -10.63
N ALA A 41 -9.06 5.46 -11.84
CA ALA A 41 -9.72 6.74 -12.04
C ALA A 41 -11.14 6.82 -11.48
N GLY A 42 -11.90 5.72 -11.51
CA GLY A 42 -13.28 5.63 -11.00
C GLY A 42 -13.40 5.00 -9.61
N ARG A 43 -12.35 4.98 -8.79
CA ARG A 43 -12.27 4.19 -7.56
C ARG A 43 -13.49 4.33 -6.66
N SER A 44 -13.94 5.55 -6.38
CA SER A 44 -15.07 5.80 -5.47
C SER A 44 -16.43 5.88 -6.17
N SER A 45 -16.51 5.86 -7.51
CA SER A 45 -17.77 6.06 -8.25
C SER A 45 -18.19 4.91 -9.16
N SER A 46 -17.29 4.01 -9.57
CA SER A 46 -17.57 3.03 -10.63
C SER A 46 -18.51 1.90 -10.21
N ALA A 47 -18.35 1.34 -9.03
CA ALA A 47 -19.14 0.20 -8.51
C ALA A 47 -19.32 -0.93 -9.55
N GLU A 48 -18.21 -1.43 -10.11
CA GLU A 48 -18.23 -2.45 -11.18
C GLU A 48 -18.34 -3.87 -10.64
N ASP A 49 -17.68 -4.15 -9.51
CA ASP A 49 -17.62 -5.45 -8.86
C ASP A 49 -17.52 -5.31 -7.33
N ALA A 50 -17.40 -6.44 -6.61
CA ALA A 50 -17.39 -6.45 -5.15
C ALA A 50 -16.18 -5.70 -4.53
N SER A 51 -15.12 -5.39 -5.28
CA SER A 51 -14.00 -4.57 -4.80
C SER A 51 -14.39 -3.11 -4.49
N THR A 52 -15.57 -2.69 -4.95
CA THR A 52 -16.17 -1.40 -4.53
C THR A 52 -16.29 -1.28 -3.02
N LEU A 53 -16.38 -2.39 -2.28
CA LEU A 53 -16.37 -2.39 -0.82
C LEU A 53 -15.15 -1.63 -0.24
N TYR A 54 -13.98 -1.77 -0.86
CA TYR A 54 -12.79 -0.97 -0.55
C TYR A 54 -12.88 0.43 -1.16
N GLY A 55 -13.13 0.53 -2.47
CA GLY A 55 -13.11 1.79 -3.21
C GLY A 55 -14.13 2.80 -2.72
N ASN A 56 -15.37 2.36 -2.49
CA ASN A 56 -16.45 3.10 -1.86
C ASN A 56 -17.52 2.14 -1.33
N PRO A 57 -17.66 1.99 -0.01
CA PRO A 57 -18.63 1.07 0.58
C PRO A 57 -20.09 1.33 0.14
N ALA A 58 -20.44 2.57 -0.24
CA ALA A 58 -21.76 2.89 -0.78
C ALA A 58 -22.09 2.18 -2.10
N GLY A 59 -21.06 1.79 -2.87
CA GLY A 59 -21.23 1.12 -4.15
C GLY A 59 -21.79 -0.29 -4.04
N MET A 60 -21.71 -0.94 -2.88
CA MET A 60 -22.19 -2.31 -2.71
C MET A 60 -23.70 -2.46 -2.98
N SER A 61 -24.51 -1.48 -2.55
CA SER A 61 -25.98 -1.49 -2.80
C SER A 61 -26.35 -1.29 -4.27
N LEU A 62 -25.38 -0.89 -5.12
CA LEU A 62 -25.58 -0.65 -6.55
C LEU A 62 -25.21 -1.87 -7.44
N LEU A 63 -24.66 -2.95 -6.86
CA LEU A 63 -24.19 -4.10 -7.63
C LEU A 63 -25.31 -5.01 -8.18
N GLY A 64 -26.51 -4.91 -7.64
CA GLY A 64 -27.71 -5.60 -8.12
C GLY A 64 -27.78 -7.11 -7.86
N ARG A 65 -26.66 -7.81 -7.68
CA ARG A 65 -26.56 -9.28 -7.40
C ARG A 65 -25.53 -9.54 -6.30
N ASP A 66 -25.67 -10.66 -5.61
CA ASP A 66 -24.64 -11.19 -4.73
C ASP A 66 -23.37 -11.48 -5.53
N GLN A 67 -22.19 -11.13 -5.00
CA GLN A 67 -20.93 -11.26 -5.74
C GLN A 67 -19.78 -11.65 -4.83
N VAL A 68 -18.88 -12.46 -5.41
CA VAL A 68 -17.51 -12.65 -4.90
C VAL A 68 -16.54 -12.10 -5.95
N THR A 69 -15.62 -11.26 -5.54
CA THR A 69 -14.48 -10.83 -6.37
C THR A 69 -13.19 -11.21 -5.64
N ALA A 70 -12.29 -11.89 -6.33
CA ALA A 70 -10.95 -12.17 -5.82
C ALA A 70 -9.91 -11.87 -6.89
N GLY A 71 -8.77 -11.34 -6.49
CA GLY A 71 -7.72 -10.98 -7.41
C GLY A 71 -6.33 -11.05 -6.79
N VAL A 72 -5.35 -11.05 -7.65
CA VAL A 72 -3.95 -10.88 -7.30
C VAL A 72 -3.29 -9.92 -8.28
N SER A 73 -2.64 -8.90 -7.76
CA SER A 73 -1.71 -8.08 -8.52
C SER A 73 -0.30 -8.53 -8.20
N VAL A 74 0.55 -8.57 -9.22
CA VAL A 74 1.97 -8.89 -9.09
C VAL A 74 2.75 -7.72 -9.61
N LEU A 75 3.82 -7.39 -8.91
CA LEU A 75 4.65 -6.23 -9.19
C LEU A 75 6.10 -6.66 -9.39
N ASP A 76 6.68 -6.22 -10.51
CA ASP A 76 8.05 -6.45 -10.92
C ASP A 76 8.75 -5.09 -11.04
N ALA A 77 9.52 -4.76 -10.01
CA ALA A 77 10.18 -3.45 -9.88
C ALA A 77 11.63 -3.53 -10.29
N LYS A 78 12.09 -2.43 -10.85
CA LYS A 78 13.50 -2.20 -11.17
C LYS A 78 13.98 -0.90 -10.56
N THR A 79 15.13 -0.97 -9.88
CA THR A 79 15.83 0.19 -9.34
C THR A 79 17.28 0.21 -9.84
N ASP A 80 17.65 1.31 -10.48
CA ASP A 80 19.06 1.59 -10.79
C ASP A 80 19.58 2.63 -9.78
N ILE A 81 20.75 2.36 -9.17
CA ILE A 81 21.42 3.26 -8.23
C ILE A 81 22.67 3.83 -8.91
N LYS A 82 22.72 5.16 -9.02
CA LYS A 82 23.75 5.89 -9.77
C LYS A 82 24.39 6.98 -8.93
N ASN A 83 25.47 7.56 -9.42
CA ASN A 83 26.13 8.74 -8.85
C ASN A 83 26.43 8.59 -7.35
N THR A 84 26.89 7.40 -6.96
CA THR A 84 27.10 7.03 -5.56
C THR A 84 28.38 7.64 -4.98
N SER A 85 28.31 8.06 -3.71
CA SER A 85 29.47 8.45 -2.93
C SER A 85 29.30 8.15 -1.44
N GLY A 86 30.42 7.94 -0.74
CA GLY A 86 30.38 7.55 0.68
C GLY A 86 29.92 6.11 0.88
N GLY A 87 29.30 5.83 2.05
CA GLY A 87 28.86 4.50 2.44
C GLY A 87 29.98 3.62 3.02
N ARG A 88 29.68 2.34 3.18
CA ARG A 88 30.66 1.36 3.71
C ARG A 88 31.80 1.15 2.71
N PRO A 89 33.06 1.14 3.16
CA PRO A 89 34.21 0.80 2.31
C PRO A 89 34.03 -0.58 1.65
N GLY A 90 34.19 -0.65 0.31
CA GLY A 90 34.00 -1.87 -0.45
C GLY A 90 32.55 -2.33 -0.61
N GLY A 91 31.60 -1.48 -0.25
CA GLY A 91 30.17 -1.74 -0.44
C GLY A 91 29.75 -1.68 -1.92
N THR A 92 28.62 -2.32 -2.23
CA THR A 92 28.00 -2.39 -3.57
C THR A 92 26.78 -1.52 -3.66
N ASN A 93 26.27 -1.28 -4.88
CA ASN A 93 25.06 -0.54 -5.17
C ASN A 93 24.37 -1.18 -6.40
N ASP A 94 24.02 -2.47 -6.27
CA ASP A 94 23.51 -3.27 -7.40
C ASP A 94 22.09 -2.86 -7.80
N GLY A 95 21.33 -2.22 -6.86
CA GLY A 95 19.95 -1.82 -7.10
C GLY A 95 18.97 -2.97 -6.87
N ASP A 96 17.83 -2.95 -7.60
CA ASP A 96 16.78 -3.99 -7.57
C ASP A 96 16.38 -4.45 -6.15
N MET A 97 16.29 -3.48 -5.23
CA MET A 97 16.01 -3.70 -3.81
C MET A 97 14.57 -4.11 -3.50
N VAL A 98 13.70 -4.18 -4.51
CA VAL A 98 12.31 -4.60 -4.33
C VAL A 98 12.13 -6.00 -4.90
N PRO A 99 11.93 -7.03 -4.08
CA PRO A 99 11.71 -8.38 -4.57
C PRO A 99 10.38 -8.49 -5.33
N PHE A 100 10.27 -9.49 -6.21
CA PHE A 100 9.02 -9.82 -6.90
C PHE A 100 7.89 -10.08 -5.89
N THR A 101 6.77 -9.37 -6.05
CA THR A 101 5.81 -9.23 -4.96
C THR A 101 4.37 -9.35 -5.43
N SER A 102 3.50 -9.96 -4.59
CA SER A 102 2.09 -10.15 -4.88
C SER A 102 1.17 -9.48 -3.85
N VAL A 103 0.05 -8.92 -4.33
CA VAL A 103 -1.02 -8.28 -3.55
C VAL A 103 -2.32 -9.02 -3.80
N PRO A 104 -2.70 -9.97 -2.97
CA PRO A 104 -4.00 -10.60 -3.05
C PRO A 104 -5.07 -9.71 -2.43
N ASN A 105 -6.27 -9.81 -2.98
CA ASN A 105 -7.49 -9.23 -2.42
C ASN A 105 -8.68 -10.16 -2.63
N ALA A 106 -9.68 -10.06 -1.75
CA ALA A 106 -10.92 -10.82 -1.85
C ALA A 106 -12.07 -10.04 -1.21
N PHE A 107 -13.21 -10.02 -1.90
CA PHE A 107 -14.40 -9.29 -1.48
C PHE A 107 -15.64 -10.14 -1.71
N PHE A 108 -16.56 -10.09 -0.76
CA PHE A 108 -17.88 -10.67 -0.85
C PHE A 108 -18.93 -9.62 -0.58
N VAL A 109 -19.96 -9.53 -1.42
CA VAL A 109 -21.11 -8.63 -1.23
C VAL A 109 -22.39 -9.42 -1.39
N LYS A 110 -23.30 -9.26 -0.43
CA LYS A 110 -24.63 -9.83 -0.42
C LYS A 110 -25.71 -8.75 -0.42
N GLN A 111 -26.63 -8.83 -1.37
CA GLN A 111 -27.82 -7.99 -1.42
C GLN A 111 -28.88 -8.51 -0.43
N LEU A 112 -29.41 -7.63 0.42
CA LEU A 112 -30.44 -7.98 1.40
C LEU A 112 -31.85 -7.54 0.96
N GLY A 113 -31.96 -6.86 -0.18
CA GLY A 113 -33.19 -6.23 -0.65
C GLY A 113 -33.46 -4.85 0.01
N ASN A 114 -34.46 -4.15 -0.51
CA ASN A 114 -34.87 -2.82 -0.01
C ASN A 114 -33.69 -1.81 0.09
N GLY A 115 -32.74 -1.88 -0.84
CA GLY A 115 -31.57 -0.99 -0.89
C GLY A 115 -30.43 -1.35 0.06
N TRP A 116 -30.55 -2.40 0.87
CA TRP A 116 -29.48 -2.85 1.79
C TRP A 116 -28.55 -3.86 1.16
N ALA A 117 -27.26 -3.69 1.41
CA ALA A 117 -26.23 -4.68 1.13
C ALA A 117 -25.25 -4.80 2.29
N VAL A 118 -24.69 -5.98 2.47
CA VAL A 118 -23.60 -6.25 3.43
C VAL A 118 -22.44 -6.90 2.70
N GLY A 119 -21.24 -6.72 3.23
CA GLY A 119 -20.06 -7.29 2.60
C GLY A 119 -18.94 -7.59 3.59
N LEU A 120 -17.94 -8.31 3.09
CA LEU A 120 -16.71 -8.61 3.80
C LEU A 120 -15.55 -8.49 2.81
N GLY A 121 -14.55 -7.67 3.14
CA GLY A 121 -13.32 -7.50 2.38
C GLY A 121 -12.09 -7.97 3.15
N ALA A 122 -11.16 -8.61 2.45
CA ALA A 122 -9.83 -8.94 2.95
C ALA A 122 -8.80 -8.45 1.93
N TYR A 123 -7.92 -7.52 2.34
CA TYR A 123 -7.02 -6.81 1.44
C TYR A 123 -5.82 -6.20 2.18
N ALA A 124 -4.85 -5.67 1.44
CA ALA A 124 -3.64 -5.04 1.99
C ALA A 124 -3.52 -3.58 1.53
N PRO A 125 -4.01 -2.59 2.30
CA PRO A 125 -4.06 -1.19 1.88
C PRO A 125 -2.72 -0.44 2.00
N PHE A 126 -1.79 -0.95 2.81
CA PHE A 126 -0.47 -0.37 3.02
C PHE A 126 0.59 -1.46 3.09
N GLY A 127 1.75 -1.16 2.54
CA GLY A 127 2.92 -2.01 2.57
C GLY A 127 4.16 -1.33 2.00
N LEU A 128 5.31 -1.90 2.33
CA LEU A 128 6.63 -1.50 1.84
C LEU A 128 7.56 -2.70 1.92
N ILE A 129 8.41 -2.85 0.94
CA ILE A 129 9.59 -3.69 1.06
C ILE A 129 10.77 -3.07 0.30
N THR A 130 11.89 -2.90 0.99
CA THR A 130 13.21 -2.73 0.44
C THR A 130 14.11 -3.78 1.06
N ASP A 131 14.83 -4.51 0.26
CA ASP A 131 15.76 -5.56 0.68
C ASP A 131 16.99 -5.50 -0.24
N TYR A 132 18.00 -4.76 0.22
CA TYR A 132 19.23 -4.56 -0.54
C TYR A 132 20.11 -5.79 -0.50
N GLU A 133 20.96 -5.93 -1.51
CA GLU A 133 21.97 -6.98 -1.60
C GLU A 133 22.90 -6.99 -0.39
N SER A 134 23.47 -8.17 -0.10
CA SER A 134 24.48 -8.30 0.95
C SER A 134 25.73 -7.48 0.62
N GLY A 135 26.08 -6.55 1.47
CA GLY A 135 27.20 -5.64 1.23
C GLY A 135 26.82 -4.28 0.69
N PHE A 136 25.53 -3.94 0.62
CA PHE A 136 25.06 -2.62 0.20
C PHE A 136 25.81 -1.48 0.90
N ALA A 137 26.30 -0.51 0.11
CA ALA A 137 27.12 0.59 0.61
C ALA A 137 26.37 1.48 1.62
N GLY A 138 25.06 1.67 1.44
CA GLY A 138 24.18 2.43 2.33
C GLY A 138 23.63 1.66 3.53
N SER A 139 24.06 0.43 3.78
CA SER A 139 23.47 -0.49 4.78
C SER A 139 23.52 0.01 6.24
N ASN A 140 24.41 0.96 6.57
CA ASN A 140 24.41 1.62 7.88
C ASN A 140 23.13 2.43 8.12
N TYR A 141 22.43 2.85 7.05
CA TYR A 141 21.17 3.57 7.10
C TYR A 141 19.97 2.63 6.94
N GLY A 142 20.09 1.60 6.11
CA GLY A 142 19.06 0.60 5.91
C GLY A 142 19.55 -0.55 5.03
N GLN A 143 19.33 -1.78 5.48
CA GLN A 143 19.58 -3.00 4.70
C GLN A 143 18.26 -3.57 4.21
N LYS A 144 17.31 -3.78 5.13
CA LYS A 144 15.96 -4.21 4.84
C LYS A 144 14.97 -3.29 5.55
N SER A 145 13.85 -3.02 4.89
CA SER A 145 12.69 -2.37 5.48
C SER A 145 11.44 -3.03 4.94
N GLU A 146 10.62 -3.54 5.82
CA GLU A 146 9.39 -4.22 5.44
C GLU A 146 8.26 -3.78 6.36
N VAL A 147 7.15 -3.35 5.76
CA VAL A 147 5.90 -3.05 6.46
C VAL A 147 4.77 -3.76 5.71
N LYS A 148 3.91 -4.45 6.44
CA LYS A 148 2.73 -5.14 5.91
C LYS A 148 1.52 -4.77 6.73
N VAL A 149 0.49 -4.26 6.08
CA VAL A 149 -0.82 -4.06 6.71
C VAL A 149 -1.85 -4.92 6.00
N VAL A 150 -2.50 -5.80 6.75
CA VAL A 150 -3.60 -6.62 6.27
C VAL A 150 -4.87 -6.20 6.98
N THR A 151 -5.94 -6.03 6.21
CA THR A 151 -7.23 -5.51 6.67
C THR A 151 -8.34 -6.53 6.42
N LEU A 152 -9.19 -6.72 7.44
CA LEU A 152 -10.49 -7.36 7.33
C LEU A 152 -11.56 -6.28 7.57
N GLN A 153 -12.49 -6.12 6.61
CA GLN A 153 -13.51 -5.07 6.65
C GLN A 153 -14.91 -5.65 6.45
N PRO A 154 -15.69 -5.91 7.52
CA PRO A 154 -17.14 -6.04 7.40
C PRO A 154 -17.75 -4.69 7.06
N THR A 155 -18.77 -4.67 6.20
CA THR A 155 -19.29 -3.43 5.62
C THR A 155 -20.80 -3.51 5.45
N VAL A 156 -21.48 -2.40 5.62
CA VAL A 156 -22.89 -2.22 5.31
C VAL A 156 -23.05 -1.05 4.34
N SER A 157 -23.99 -1.19 3.40
CA SER A 157 -24.36 -0.18 2.42
C SER A 157 -25.88 -0.04 2.35
N TYR A 158 -26.34 1.17 2.11
CA TYR A 158 -27.76 1.47 1.96
C TYR A 158 -28.01 2.47 0.83
N ALA A 159 -28.80 2.07 -0.17
CA ALA A 159 -29.35 2.98 -1.16
C ALA A 159 -30.56 3.69 -0.55
N ILE A 160 -30.39 4.98 -0.21
CA ILE A 160 -31.47 5.81 0.36
C ILE A 160 -32.61 5.98 -0.64
N ASN A 161 -32.24 6.15 -1.91
CA ASN A 161 -33.11 6.24 -3.07
C ASN A 161 -32.28 5.92 -4.34
N ASP A 162 -32.86 6.09 -5.51
CA ASP A 162 -32.19 5.83 -6.80
C ASP A 162 -31.03 6.79 -7.11
N VAL A 163 -30.91 7.88 -6.34
CA VAL A 163 -29.87 8.92 -6.55
C VAL A 163 -28.74 8.82 -5.55
N VAL A 164 -29.02 8.45 -4.28
CA VAL A 164 -28.04 8.53 -3.19
C VAL A 164 -27.90 7.19 -2.48
N SER A 165 -26.67 6.72 -2.37
CA SER A 165 -26.30 5.60 -1.51
C SER A 165 -25.19 5.98 -0.55
N ILE A 166 -25.16 5.32 0.60
CA ILE A 166 -24.16 5.50 1.67
C ILE A 166 -23.62 4.15 2.09
N GLY A 167 -22.42 4.14 2.63
CA GLY A 167 -21.80 2.92 3.15
C GLY A 167 -20.83 3.19 4.29
N PHE A 168 -20.69 2.19 5.16
CA PHE A 168 -19.80 2.24 6.31
C PHE A 168 -19.21 0.85 6.58
N GLY A 169 -17.92 0.78 6.87
CA GLY A 169 -17.24 -0.44 7.27
C GLY A 169 -16.15 -0.16 8.31
N PRO A 170 -16.22 -0.75 9.52
CA PRO A 170 -15.08 -0.79 10.42
C PRO A 170 -13.97 -1.66 9.80
N THR A 171 -12.72 -1.26 10.00
CA THR A 171 -11.55 -2.02 9.53
C THR A 171 -10.78 -2.58 10.71
N PHE A 172 -10.47 -3.88 10.65
CA PHE A 172 -9.62 -4.57 11.61
C PHE A 172 -8.28 -4.81 10.92
N ASN A 173 -7.26 -4.10 11.38
CA ASN A 173 -5.98 -4.03 10.70
C ASN A 173 -4.91 -4.70 11.53
N ARG A 174 -4.05 -5.50 10.92
CA ARG A 174 -2.81 -5.98 11.50
C ARG A 174 -1.64 -5.40 10.74
N ILE A 175 -0.73 -4.74 11.45
CA ILE A 175 0.55 -4.29 10.94
C ILE A 175 1.65 -5.22 11.44
N SER A 176 2.63 -5.50 10.59
CA SER A 176 3.92 -6.07 10.97
C SER A 176 5.03 -5.26 10.30
N GLY A 177 6.14 -5.07 11.00
CA GLY A 177 7.29 -4.33 10.51
C GLY A 177 8.61 -5.05 10.81
N GLU A 178 9.55 -4.91 9.87
CA GLU A 178 10.95 -5.32 10.01
C GLU A 178 11.85 -4.22 9.47
N LEU A 179 12.82 -3.77 10.29
CA LEU A 179 13.84 -2.81 9.90
C LEU A 179 15.21 -3.37 10.26
N SER A 180 16.10 -3.45 9.29
CA SER A 180 17.47 -3.84 9.59
C SER A 180 18.50 -2.85 9.05
N SER A 181 19.67 -2.84 9.65
CA SER A 181 20.83 -2.06 9.23
C SER A 181 22.12 -2.67 9.78
N THR A 182 23.24 -2.31 9.17
CA THR A 182 24.55 -2.60 9.75
C THR A 182 24.96 -1.52 10.73
N LEU A 183 25.79 -1.87 11.71
CA LEU A 183 26.45 -0.90 12.56
C LEU A 183 27.79 -0.50 11.93
N PRO A 184 28.24 0.75 12.07
CA PRO A 184 29.50 1.22 11.50
C PRO A 184 30.73 0.70 12.25
N ILE A 185 30.55 -0.23 13.18
CA ILE A 185 31.60 -0.86 13.98
C ILE A 185 31.55 -2.39 13.80
N GLY A 186 32.70 -2.98 13.56
CA GLY A 186 32.82 -4.43 13.36
C GLY A 186 31.95 -4.93 12.19
N ASN A 187 31.34 -6.09 12.37
CA ASN A 187 30.33 -6.66 11.48
C ASN A 187 28.95 -6.61 12.16
N GLY A 188 28.70 -5.56 12.95
CA GLY A 188 27.46 -5.41 13.70
C GLY A 188 26.25 -5.30 12.80
N PHE A 189 25.21 -6.00 13.20
CA PHE A 189 23.91 -6.00 12.49
C PHE A 189 22.78 -5.81 13.52
N VAL A 190 21.85 -4.95 13.17
CA VAL A 190 20.64 -4.66 13.95
C VAL A 190 19.43 -5.08 13.16
N ASP A 191 18.54 -5.85 13.78
CA ASP A 191 17.28 -6.32 13.20
C ASP A 191 16.15 -6.04 14.20
N VAL A 192 15.22 -5.17 13.81
CA VAL A 192 14.06 -4.72 14.58
C VAL A 192 12.81 -5.32 14.00
N LYS A 193 12.02 -6.02 14.81
CA LYS A 193 10.74 -6.62 14.39
C LYS A 193 9.65 -6.29 15.40
N GLY A 194 8.45 -6.02 14.91
CA GLY A 194 7.28 -5.79 15.75
C GLY A 194 5.97 -5.95 15.00
N ASP A 195 4.89 -6.13 15.74
CA ASP A 195 3.55 -6.21 15.19
C ASP A 195 2.51 -5.57 16.15
N ASP A 196 1.37 -5.15 15.57
CA ASP A 196 0.22 -4.66 16.32
C ASP A 196 -1.09 -4.90 15.55
N THR A 197 -2.21 -4.74 16.24
CA THR A 197 -3.56 -4.76 15.65
C THR A 197 -4.35 -3.55 16.11
N ALA A 198 -4.95 -2.83 15.15
CA ALA A 198 -5.72 -1.63 15.42
C ALA A 198 -6.99 -1.56 14.56
N VAL A 199 -7.92 -0.70 14.96
CA VAL A 199 -9.21 -0.53 14.29
C VAL A 199 -9.28 0.85 13.64
N GLY A 200 -9.80 0.87 12.43
CA GLY A 200 -10.17 2.07 11.68
C GLY A 200 -11.56 1.95 11.10
N TYR A 201 -11.90 2.80 10.14
CA TYR A 201 -13.17 2.72 9.43
C TYR A 201 -13.09 3.39 8.06
N ASN A 202 -13.99 2.96 7.16
CA ASN A 202 -14.23 3.58 5.86
C ASN A 202 -15.68 4.05 5.78
N VAL A 203 -15.88 5.23 5.21
CA VAL A 203 -17.22 5.81 4.95
C VAL A 203 -17.26 6.24 3.50
N GLY A 204 -18.41 6.01 2.86
CA GLY A 204 -18.57 6.42 1.49
C GLY A 204 -19.98 6.91 1.18
N VAL A 205 -20.05 7.75 0.15
CA VAL A 205 -21.29 8.19 -0.47
C VAL A 205 -21.14 8.13 -1.99
N ILE A 206 -22.18 7.69 -2.66
CA ILE A 206 -22.34 7.80 -4.12
C ILE A 206 -23.60 8.61 -4.40
N VAL A 207 -23.47 9.55 -5.32
CA VAL A 207 -24.59 10.32 -5.87
C VAL A 207 -24.68 10.06 -7.36
N GLN A 208 -25.82 9.58 -7.83
CA GLN A 208 -26.14 9.31 -9.24
C GLN A 208 -27.19 10.32 -9.73
N PRO A 209 -26.77 11.54 -10.14
CA PRO A 209 -27.74 12.59 -10.53
C PRO A 209 -28.46 12.27 -11.84
N THR A 210 -27.91 11.39 -12.66
CA THR A 210 -28.52 10.87 -13.89
C THR A 210 -28.17 9.38 -14.05
N ASP A 211 -28.85 8.66 -14.94
CA ASP A 211 -28.57 7.24 -15.23
C ASP A 211 -27.17 7.01 -15.81
N THR A 212 -26.49 8.09 -16.27
CA THR A 212 -25.20 8.02 -16.93
C THR A 212 -24.06 8.59 -16.10
N THR A 213 -24.36 9.33 -15.01
CA THR A 213 -23.35 10.04 -14.20
C THR A 213 -23.37 9.54 -12.76
N ARG A 214 -22.23 9.14 -12.24
CA ARG A 214 -22.01 8.86 -10.81
C ARG A 214 -20.87 9.70 -10.26
N LEU A 215 -21.09 10.25 -9.08
CA LEU A 215 -20.08 10.94 -8.27
C LEU A 215 -19.89 10.13 -7.00
N GLY A 216 -18.64 9.85 -6.67
CA GLY A 216 -18.29 9.10 -5.46
C GLY A 216 -17.35 9.90 -4.57
N LEU A 217 -17.55 9.78 -3.26
CA LEU A 217 -16.65 10.31 -2.24
C LEU A 217 -16.45 9.24 -1.18
N THR A 218 -15.18 8.94 -0.86
CA THR A 218 -14.82 7.97 0.16
C THR A 218 -13.80 8.57 1.11
N TYR A 219 -13.97 8.28 2.39
CA TYR A 219 -13.01 8.59 3.45
C TYR A 219 -12.53 7.30 4.10
N HIS A 220 -11.23 7.09 4.11
CA HIS A 220 -10.55 6.04 4.88
C HIS A 220 -9.88 6.70 6.09
N SER A 221 -10.18 6.20 7.29
CA SER A 221 -9.68 6.80 8.52
C SER A 221 -8.19 6.53 8.74
N LYS A 222 -7.55 7.44 9.48
CA LYS A 222 -6.26 7.14 10.11
C LYS A 222 -6.36 5.90 11.00
N VAL A 223 -5.32 5.07 10.99
CA VAL A 223 -5.14 3.98 11.96
C VAL A 223 -3.82 4.16 12.69
N SER A 224 -3.85 4.18 14.02
CA SER A 224 -2.66 4.31 14.86
C SER A 224 -2.30 2.98 15.49
N TYR A 225 -1.02 2.63 15.43
CA TYR A 225 -0.47 1.38 15.92
C TYR A 225 0.64 1.67 16.92
N SER A 226 0.74 0.79 17.94
CA SER A 226 1.85 0.73 18.89
C SER A 226 2.48 -0.66 18.80
N LEU A 227 3.46 -0.79 17.90
CA LEU A 227 4.10 -2.08 17.63
C LEU A 227 4.95 -2.48 18.84
N ASP A 228 4.70 -3.67 19.35
CA ASP A 228 5.54 -4.35 20.32
C ASP A 228 6.38 -5.42 19.63
N GLY A 229 7.65 -5.52 20.03
CA GLY A 229 8.54 -6.47 19.38
C GLY A 229 9.92 -6.59 20.02
N HIS A 230 10.92 -6.80 19.20
CA HIS A 230 12.29 -6.92 19.67
C HIS A 230 13.31 -6.38 18.68
N THR A 231 14.43 -5.92 19.21
CA THR A 231 15.66 -5.59 18.48
C THR A 231 16.71 -6.63 18.80
N SER A 232 17.23 -7.29 17.77
CA SER A 232 18.37 -8.19 17.86
C SER A 232 19.63 -7.47 17.39
N VAL A 233 20.72 -7.61 18.13
CA VAL A 233 22.04 -7.08 17.78
C VAL A 233 23.00 -8.25 17.73
N THR A 234 23.71 -8.41 16.62
CA THR A 234 24.63 -9.53 16.37
C THR A 234 25.92 -9.06 15.71
N GLY A 235 26.93 -9.94 15.63
CA GLY A 235 28.15 -9.72 14.84
C GLY A 235 29.24 -8.85 15.52
N LEU A 236 29.13 -8.57 16.81
CA LEU A 236 30.09 -7.73 17.56
C LEU A 236 30.96 -8.52 18.55
N THR A 237 30.91 -9.84 18.52
CA THR A 237 31.67 -10.71 19.45
C THR A 237 33.19 -10.53 19.36
N ALA A 238 33.72 -10.18 18.18
CA ALA A 238 35.12 -9.85 18.00
C ALA A 238 35.58 -8.58 18.78
N LEU A 239 34.62 -7.73 19.16
CA LEU A 239 34.83 -6.55 19.98
C LEU A 239 34.47 -6.78 21.47
N ASN A 240 34.30 -8.04 21.88
CA ASN A 240 33.83 -8.46 23.21
C ASN A 240 32.44 -7.90 23.58
N ILE A 241 31.60 -7.63 22.58
CA ILE A 241 30.19 -7.26 22.77
C ILE A 241 29.37 -8.50 22.37
N PRO A 242 28.69 -9.16 23.32
CA PRO A 242 27.90 -10.35 23.04
C PRO A 242 26.65 -9.98 22.22
N ASP A 243 26.13 -10.94 21.47
CA ASP A 243 24.85 -10.83 20.83
C ASP A 243 23.76 -10.57 21.88
N ALA A 244 22.83 -9.70 21.56
CA ALA A 244 21.81 -9.23 22.49
C ALA A 244 20.45 -9.13 21.83
N ARG A 245 19.40 -9.24 22.64
CA ARG A 245 18.01 -9.04 22.22
C ARG A 245 17.29 -8.17 23.23
N TYR A 246 16.71 -7.08 22.75
CA TYR A 246 16.03 -6.08 23.57
C TYR A 246 14.55 -6.06 23.25
N LYS A 247 13.71 -5.79 24.25
CA LYS A 247 12.31 -5.50 24.05
C LYS A 247 12.19 -4.14 23.39
N THR A 248 11.37 -4.05 22.33
CA THR A 248 11.28 -2.86 21.49
C THR A 248 9.82 -2.42 21.34
N SER A 249 9.62 -1.12 21.24
CA SER A 249 8.35 -0.51 20.85
C SER A 249 8.54 0.58 19.80
N LEU A 250 7.51 0.74 18.96
CA LEU A 250 7.45 1.76 17.90
C LEU A 250 5.99 2.18 17.68
N ASP A 251 5.74 3.49 17.73
CA ASP A 251 4.43 4.06 17.38
C ASP A 251 4.45 4.56 15.94
N ILE A 252 3.46 4.15 15.16
CA ILE A 252 3.27 4.58 13.77
C ILE A 252 1.79 4.71 13.43
N SER A 253 1.46 5.57 12.47
CA SER A 253 0.08 5.69 11.99
C SER A 253 0.05 5.60 10.47
N THR A 254 -0.88 4.82 9.92
CA THR A 254 -1.27 4.95 8.52
C THR A 254 -2.18 6.17 8.35
N PRO A 255 -2.01 6.95 7.28
CA PRO A 255 -2.75 8.20 7.10
C PRO A 255 -4.21 7.97 6.74
N GLU A 256 -5.03 8.96 7.06
CA GLU A 256 -6.34 9.11 6.45
C GLU A 256 -6.20 9.56 4.99
N ASN A 257 -7.16 9.16 4.17
CA ASN A 257 -7.29 9.68 2.81
C ASN A 257 -8.74 9.96 2.42
N VAL A 258 -8.90 10.85 1.44
CA VAL A 258 -10.18 11.18 0.81
C VAL A 258 -10.03 10.93 -0.68
N ASP A 259 -10.90 10.08 -1.22
CA ASP A 259 -10.99 9.82 -2.66
C ASP A 259 -12.29 10.41 -3.21
N PHE A 260 -12.17 11.18 -4.28
CA PHE A 260 -13.29 11.68 -5.05
C PHE A 260 -13.15 11.20 -6.49
N SER A 261 -14.22 10.67 -7.07
CA SER A 261 -14.20 10.32 -8.50
C SER A 261 -15.57 10.51 -9.17
N ILE A 262 -15.52 10.57 -10.49
CA ILE A 262 -16.64 10.62 -11.40
C ILE A 262 -16.57 9.45 -12.37
N THR A 263 -17.71 8.84 -12.61
CA THR A 263 -17.96 7.87 -13.70
C THR A 263 -19.03 8.42 -14.61
N GLN A 264 -18.71 8.59 -15.90
CA GLN A 264 -19.62 9.09 -16.91
C GLN A 264 -19.75 8.12 -18.06
N LYS A 265 -20.95 7.54 -18.24
CA LYS A 265 -21.30 6.80 -19.47
C LYS A 265 -21.58 7.81 -20.56
N LEU A 266 -20.91 7.70 -21.68
CA LEU A 266 -21.12 8.54 -22.87
C LEU A 266 -22.20 7.92 -23.76
N ASP A 267 -22.19 6.61 -23.87
CA ASP A 267 -23.14 5.77 -24.61
C ASP A 267 -23.12 4.32 -24.06
N ASP A 268 -23.69 3.36 -24.78
CA ASP A 268 -23.72 1.95 -24.40
C ASP A 268 -22.35 1.25 -24.43
N GLN A 269 -21.37 1.85 -25.08
CA GLN A 269 -20.03 1.28 -25.27
C GLN A 269 -18.97 2.04 -24.46
N TRP A 270 -19.03 3.36 -24.41
CA TRP A 270 -17.99 4.20 -23.84
C TRP A 270 -18.34 4.71 -22.45
N THR A 271 -17.43 4.49 -21.51
CA THR A 271 -17.47 5.11 -20.17
C THR A 271 -16.14 5.77 -19.90
N VAL A 272 -16.17 6.98 -19.37
CA VAL A 272 -14.98 7.73 -18.93
C VAL A 272 -14.99 7.92 -17.43
N TYR A 273 -13.79 8.00 -16.86
CA TYR A 273 -13.57 8.10 -15.43
C TYR A 273 -12.57 9.23 -15.13
N GLY A 274 -12.80 9.90 -14.02
CA GLY A 274 -11.83 10.85 -13.45
C GLY A 274 -11.81 10.72 -11.96
N GLY A 275 -10.65 10.89 -11.33
CA GLY A 275 -10.56 10.79 -9.88
C GLY A 275 -9.35 11.52 -9.32
N ALA A 276 -9.45 11.87 -8.03
CA ALA A 276 -8.37 12.44 -7.26
C ALA A 276 -8.44 11.93 -5.81
N THR A 277 -7.29 11.61 -5.25
CA THR A 277 -7.13 11.15 -3.86
C THR A 277 -6.18 12.09 -3.14
N TRP A 278 -6.62 12.67 -2.04
CA TRP A 278 -5.78 13.35 -1.08
C TRP A 278 -5.41 12.40 0.05
N THR A 279 -4.10 12.35 0.42
CA THR A 279 -3.60 11.52 1.51
C THR A 279 -2.79 12.37 2.48
N ARG A 280 -3.11 12.26 3.78
CA ARG A 280 -2.45 13.04 4.84
C ARG A 280 -1.16 12.38 5.32
N TRP A 281 -0.15 12.33 4.45
CA TRP A 281 1.15 11.76 4.78
C TRP A 281 1.95 12.55 5.80
N SER A 282 1.61 13.81 6.08
CA SER A 282 2.17 14.59 7.19
C SER A 282 1.98 13.94 8.58
N ARG A 283 1.28 12.80 8.67
CA ARG A 283 1.24 11.95 9.86
C ARG A 283 2.57 11.26 10.14
N LEU A 284 3.39 11.00 9.12
CA LEU A 284 4.69 10.34 9.26
C LEU A 284 5.81 11.37 9.28
N GLN A 285 6.11 11.88 10.49
CA GLN A 285 7.18 12.85 10.70
C GLN A 285 8.48 12.17 11.11
N ASN A 286 8.39 11.10 11.90
CA ASN A 286 9.54 10.37 12.41
C ASN A 286 9.19 8.89 12.58
N ILE A 287 10.18 8.04 12.41
CA ILE A 287 10.16 6.64 12.83
C ILE A 287 11.08 6.53 14.06
N THR A 288 10.52 6.28 15.24
CA THR A 288 11.30 6.19 16.49
C THR A 288 11.19 4.80 17.08
N VAL A 289 12.31 4.10 17.15
CA VAL A 289 12.45 2.78 17.77
C VAL A 289 12.98 2.95 19.18
N ASN A 290 12.25 2.46 20.18
CA ASN A 290 12.63 2.53 21.59
C ASN A 290 12.94 1.13 22.11
N ASN A 291 14.15 0.92 22.64
CA ASN A 291 14.62 -0.34 23.18
C ASN A 291 14.79 -0.27 24.70
N GLN A 292 14.31 -1.29 25.41
CA GLN A 292 14.40 -1.37 26.87
C GLN A 292 15.62 -2.18 27.29
N GLY A 293 16.30 -1.71 28.34
CA GLY A 293 17.40 -2.46 28.96
C GLY A 293 18.73 -2.45 28.21
N VAL A 294 18.89 -1.55 27.25
CA VAL A 294 20.16 -1.40 26.53
C VAL A 294 21.19 -0.79 27.47
N THR A 295 22.35 -1.44 27.62
CA THR A 295 23.45 -1.01 28.46
C THR A 295 24.79 -1.09 27.73
N GLY A 296 25.85 -0.52 28.29
CA GLY A 296 27.20 -0.62 27.73
C GLY A 296 27.44 0.30 26.53
N PRO A 297 28.39 -0.05 25.64
CA PRO A 297 28.87 0.81 24.55
C PRO A 297 27.80 1.21 23.51
N LEU A 298 26.75 0.39 23.36
CA LEU A 298 25.70 0.60 22.38
C LEU A 298 24.51 1.42 22.91
N ALA A 299 24.50 1.77 24.21
CA ALA A 299 23.35 2.43 24.84
C ALA A 299 22.99 3.75 24.17
N SER A 300 23.98 4.57 23.79
CA SER A 300 23.75 5.87 23.14
C SER A 300 23.15 5.77 21.72
N GLN A 301 23.29 4.62 21.06
CA GLN A 301 22.82 4.43 19.68
C GLN A 301 21.52 3.63 19.61
N LEU A 302 21.30 2.74 20.57
CA LEU A 302 20.22 1.76 20.50
C LEU A 302 19.09 2.00 21.51
N THR A 303 19.29 2.76 22.61
CA THR A 303 18.20 2.99 23.57
C THR A 303 17.00 3.65 22.90
N SER A 304 17.24 4.66 22.08
CA SER A 304 16.22 5.27 21.20
C SER A 304 16.89 5.70 19.91
N SER A 305 16.35 5.26 18.80
CA SER A 305 16.82 5.63 17.46
C SER A 305 15.68 6.28 16.70
N THR A 306 15.87 7.52 16.26
CA THR A 306 14.87 8.28 15.50
C THR A 306 15.39 8.54 14.09
N GLU A 307 14.60 8.21 13.10
CA GLU A 307 14.81 8.54 11.69
C GLU A 307 13.77 9.59 11.28
N PRO A 308 14.17 10.81 10.92
CA PRO A 308 13.25 11.85 10.48
C PRO A 308 12.77 11.52 9.07
N GLU A 309 11.48 11.65 8.83
CA GLU A 309 10.85 11.47 7.51
C GLU A 309 10.30 12.80 7.00
N ASN A 310 9.70 13.62 7.87
CA ASN A 310 9.12 14.93 7.56
C ASN A 310 8.26 14.94 6.30
N TRP A 311 7.41 13.92 6.16
CA TRP A 311 6.56 13.75 5.00
C TRP A 311 5.49 14.84 4.92
N HIS A 312 5.07 15.16 3.70
CA HIS A 312 4.01 16.11 3.40
C HIS A 312 2.78 15.43 2.79
N ASP A 313 1.64 16.11 2.86
CA ASP A 313 0.39 15.63 2.26
C ASP A 313 0.50 15.60 0.73
N THR A 314 -0.14 14.60 0.11
CA THR A 314 -0.03 14.38 -1.33
C THR A 314 -1.38 14.30 -2.02
N TRP A 315 -1.34 14.53 -3.32
CA TRP A 315 -2.44 14.29 -4.25
C TRP A 315 -2.05 13.26 -5.29
N ALA A 316 -2.96 12.32 -5.55
CA ALA A 316 -2.96 11.47 -6.73
C ALA A 316 -4.13 11.86 -7.61
N SER A 317 -3.97 11.79 -8.94
CA SER A 317 -5.04 12.06 -9.90
C SER A 317 -5.00 11.04 -11.02
N ALA A 318 -6.16 10.65 -11.51
CA ALA A 318 -6.29 9.67 -12.58
C ALA A 318 -7.41 10.01 -13.55
N ILE A 319 -7.21 9.63 -14.80
CA ILE A 319 -8.24 9.60 -15.84
C ILE A 319 -8.24 8.21 -16.49
N GLY A 320 -9.42 7.74 -16.85
CA GLY A 320 -9.57 6.40 -17.42
C GLY A 320 -10.72 6.33 -18.42
N VAL A 321 -10.71 5.29 -19.19
CA VAL A 321 -11.75 4.99 -20.17
C VAL A 321 -11.99 3.48 -20.23
N SER A 322 -13.25 3.06 -20.41
CA SER A 322 -13.59 1.70 -20.79
C SER A 322 -14.41 1.70 -22.07
N TYR A 323 -14.18 0.67 -22.86
CA TYR A 323 -14.89 0.42 -24.11
C TYR A 323 -15.47 -0.99 -24.10
N ARG A 324 -16.78 -1.09 -24.15
CA ARG A 324 -17.52 -2.36 -24.28
C ARG A 324 -17.55 -2.78 -25.74
N VAL A 325 -16.70 -3.73 -26.09
CA VAL A 325 -16.60 -4.27 -27.45
C VAL A 325 -17.89 -5.00 -27.84
N ASN A 326 -18.39 -5.82 -26.90
CA ASN A 326 -19.63 -6.58 -26.99
C ASN A 326 -20.12 -6.96 -25.57
N LYS A 327 -21.04 -7.91 -25.45
CA LYS A 327 -21.56 -8.35 -24.14
C LYS A 327 -20.51 -9.08 -23.29
N GLU A 328 -19.51 -9.68 -23.92
CA GLU A 328 -18.50 -10.50 -23.25
C GLU A 328 -17.23 -9.72 -22.94
N TRP A 329 -16.88 -8.71 -23.74
CA TRP A 329 -15.57 -8.04 -23.66
C TRP A 329 -15.66 -6.55 -23.35
N VAL A 330 -14.89 -6.13 -22.35
CA VAL A 330 -14.64 -4.74 -22.02
C VAL A 330 -13.13 -4.49 -22.03
N LEU A 331 -12.69 -3.48 -22.77
CA LEU A 331 -11.30 -3.00 -22.75
C LEU A 331 -11.22 -1.74 -21.88
N ARG A 332 -10.09 -1.57 -21.19
CA ARG A 332 -9.86 -0.44 -20.28
C ARG A 332 -8.49 0.17 -20.54
N SER A 333 -8.38 1.46 -20.33
CA SER A 333 -7.09 2.17 -20.29
C SER A 333 -7.17 3.32 -19.29
N GLY A 334 -6.03 3.65 -18.67
CA GLY A 334 -5.95 4.72 -17.70
C GLY A 334 -4.56 5.33 -17.61
N LEU A 335 -4.55 6.58 -17.16
CA LEU A 335 -3.34 7.33 -16.83
C LEU A 335 -3.51 7.87 -15.41
N SER A 336 -2.45 7.78 -14.61
CA SER A 336 -2.43 8.39 -13.29
C SER A 336 -1.10 9.05 -12.98
N VAL A 337 -1.17 10.06 -12.14
CA VAL A 337 -0.02 10.75 -11.54
C VAL A 337 -0.21 10.73 -10.03
N ASP A 338 0.89 10.53 -9.29
CA ASP A 338 0.85 10.36 -7.85
C ASP A 338 2.09 11.00 -7.22
N GLN A 339 1.87 11.95 -6.32
CA GLN A 339 2.94 12.70 -5.66
C GLN A 339 3.59 11.83 -4.57
N ALA A 340 4.92 11.86 -4.49
CA ALA A 340 5.65 11.25 -3.39
C ALA A 340 5.59 12.15 -2.15
N PRO A 341 5.39 11.60 -0.95
CA PRO A 341 5.36 12.39 0.28
C PRO A 341 6.76 12.79 0.78
N THR A 342 7.81 12.16 0.26
CA THR A 342 9.20 12.35 0.68
C THR A 342 9.76 13.70 0.22
N ASN A 343 10.78 14.18 0.88
CA ASN A 343 11.49 15.42 0.52
C ASN A 343 12.99 15.15 0.28
N ASN A 344 13.68 16.05 -0.39
CA ASN A 344 15.09 15.86 -0.74
C ASN A 344 16.07 15.96 0.44
N THR A 345 15.62 16.43 1.61
CA THR A 345 16.46 16.59 2.80
C THR A 345 16.50 15.30 3.63
N ASP A 346 15.33 14.67 3.82
CA ASP A 346 15.16 13.57 4.77
C ASP A 346 14.94 12.20 4.06
N ARG A 347 14.91 12.19 2.71
CA ARG A 347 14.75 10.94 1.95
C ARG A 347 15.85 9.94 2.32
N SER A 348 15.44 8.77 2.79
CA SER A 348 16.35 7.71 3.22
C SER A 348 16.51 6.62 2.16
N VAL A 349 17.48 5.73 2.34
CA VAL A 349 17.61 4.52 1.52
C VAL A 349 16.45 3.54 1.72
N ARG A 350 15.67 3.70 2.79
CA ARG A 350 14.54 2.82 3.10
C ARG A 350 13.35 3.08 2.20
N ILE A 351 13.13 4.36 1.82
CA ILE A 351 11.99 4.78 0.98
C ILE A 351 12.47 5.83 -0.02
N PRO A 352 13.33 5.45 -0.99
CA PRO A 352 13.87 6.36 -1.99
C PRO A 352 12.89 6.54 -3.15
N THR A 353 11.71 7.11 -2.88
CA THR A 353 10.60 7.27 -3.85
C THR A 353 10.46 8.71 -4.35
N GLY A 354 10.01 8.86 -5.57
CA GLY A 354 9.69 10.12 -6.26
C GLY A 354 8.27 10.14 -6.82
N ASP A 355 7.87 11.27 -7.38
CA ASP A 355 6.56 11.41 -8.05
C ASP A 355 6.42 10.42 -9.19
N ARG A 356 5.19 9.92 -9.40
CA ARG A 356 4.91 8.82 -10.31
C ARG A 356 4.04 9.21 -11.47
N ARG A 357 4.28 8.49 -12.56
CA ARG A 357 3.40 8.45 -13.73
C ARG A 357 3.13 6.99 -14.07
N VAL A 358 1.85 6.67 -14.21
CA VAL A 358 1.41 5.30 -14.50
C VAL A 358 0.55 5.31 -15.75
N VAL A 359 0.81 4.35 -16.62
CA VAL A 359 -0.09 3.99 -17.73
C VAL A 359 -0.60 2.58 -17.49
N SER A 360 -1.90 2.37 -17.69
CA SER A 360 -2.56 1.08 -17.45
C SER A 360 -3.43 0.68 -18.62
N PHE A 361 -3.52 -0.65 -18.82
CA PHE A 361 -4.44 -1.29 -19.74
C PHE A 361 -5.11 -2.46 -19.03
N GLY A 362 -6.35 -2.73 -19.39
CA GLY A 362 -7.10 -3.86 -18.85
C GLY A 362 -8.09 -4.45 -19.84
N ALA A 363 -8.47 -5.69 -19.57
CA ALA A 363 -9.53 -6.38 -20.31
C ALA A 363 -10.37 -7.19 -19.33
N GLY A 364 -11.70 -7.06 -19.43
CA GLY A 364 -12.67 -7.91 -18.75
C GLY A 364 -13.32 -8.86 -19.75
N TYR A 365 -13.31 -10.16 -19.45
CA TYR A 365 -13.95 -11.19 -20.23
C TYR A 365 -15.05 -11.87 -19.42
N SER A 366 -16.29 -11.79 -19.89
CA SER A 366 -17.48 -12.41 -19.27
C SER A 366 -18.00 -13.53 -20.15
N PRO A 367 -17.49 -14.78 -20.00
CA PRO A 367 -17.94 -15.93 -20.78
C PRO A 367 -19.40 -16.30 -20.49
N THR A 368 -19.91 -15.89 -19.34
CA THR A 368 -21.32 -16.02 -18.92
C THR A 368 -21.75 -14.76 -18.20
N ASP A 369 -23.05 -14.60 -17.96
CA ASP A 369 -23.59 -13.47 -17.17
C ASP A 369 -23.12 -13.51 -15.69
N ASP A 370 -22.65 -14.65 -15.22
CA ASP A 370 -22.26 -14.88 -13.83
C ASP A 370 -20.75 -14.73 -13.59
N LEU A 371 -19.90 -15.00 -14.58
CA LEU A 371 -18.45 -15.01 -14.42
C LEU A 371 -17.80 -13.89 -15.23
N THR A 372 -16.96 -13.12 -14.59
CA THR A 372 -16.04 -12.17 -15.25
C THR A 372 -14.61 -12.47 -14.84
N ILE A 373 -13.71 -12.47 -15.82
CA ILE A 373 -12.26 -12.59 -15.64
C ILE A 373 -11.65 -11.25 -16.05
N ASP A 374 -10.95 -10.60 -15.14
CA ASP A 374 -10.26 -9.34 -15.41
C ASP A 374 -8.75 -9.55 -15.47
N LEU A 375 -8.14 -8.98 -16.50
CA LEU A 375 -6.70 -8.87 -16.69
C LEU A 375 -6.32 -7.41 -16.74
N ALA A 376 -5.20 -7.06 -16.09
CA ALA A 376 -4.66 -5.71 -16.17
C ALA A 376 -3.13 -5.74 -16.24
N VAL A 377 -2.56 -4.75 -16.91
CA VAL A 377 -1.14 -4.46 -16.94
C VAL A 377 -0.94 -2.97 -16.73
N SER A 378 0.06 -2.60 -15.94
CA SER A 378 0.45 -1.22 -15.75
C SER A 378 1.97 -1.07 -15.85
N TYR A 379 2.41 0.07 -16.32
CA TYR A 379 3.81 0.51 -16.25
C TYR A 379 3.88 1.79 -15.45
N LEU A 380 4.76 1.77 -14.45
CA LEU A 380 5.03 2.87 -13.55
C LEU A 380 6.47 3.36 -13.76
N LYS A 381 6.66 4.67 -13.84
CA LYS A 381 7.97 5.32 -13.77
C LYS A 381 7.92 6.39 -12.69
N GLU A 382 8.90 6.39 -11.78
CA GLU A 382 9.12 7.46 -10.81
C GLU A 382 10.06 8.53 -11.36
N GLU A 383 9.96 9.74 -10.84
CA GLU A 383 10.99 10.76 -11.03
C GLU A 383 12.27 10.33 -10.33
N ASP A 384 13.41 10.61 -10.97
CA ASP A 384 14.72 10.28 -10.39
C ASP A 384 14.93 11.11 -9.13
N VAL A 385 15.36 10.47 -8.06
CA VAL A 385 15.50 11.09 -6.74
C VAL A 385 16.90 10.95 -6.18
N ASN A 386 17.29 11.93 -5.38
CA ASN A 386 18.55 11.90 -4.67
C ASN A 386 18.34 11.56 -3.20
N VAL A 387 19.20 10.68 -2.70
CA VAL A 387 19.38 10.38 -1.27
C VAL A 387 20.71 11.01 -0.86
N ASN A 388 20.69 11.85 0.19
CA ASN A 388 21.88 12.55 0.69
C ASN A 388 21.88 12.46 2.22
N LEU A 389 22.60 11.46 2.73
CA LEU A 389 22.62 11.16 4.15
C LEU A 389 23.97 11.53 4.77
N ASN A 390 23.92 12.22 5.89
CA ASN A 390 25.09 12.60 6.66
C ASN A 390 24.79 12.48 8.16
N ASN A 391 25.32 11.47 8.79
CA ASN A 391 25.17 11.24 10.23
C ASN A 391 26.54 10.97 10.83
N PRO A 392 26.94 11.69 11.91
CA PRO A 392 28.25 11.52 12.54
C PRO A 392 28.57 10.09 12.99
N GLN A 393 27.56 9.28 13.28
CA GLN A 393 27.71 7.91 13.73
C GLN A 393 27.65 6.88 12.57
N LYS A 394 26.84 7.16 11.52
CA LYS A 394 26.61 6.26 10.40
C LYS A 394 27.50 6.54 9.17
N GLY A 395 28.16 7.72 9.16
CA GLY A 395 28.94 8.21 8.02
C GLY A 395 28.10 8.97 7.00
N THR A 396 28.64 9.17 5.80
CA THR A 396 27.94 9.81 4.68
C THR A 396 27.55 8.76 3.64
N TYR A 397 26.41 8.94 3.00
CA TYR A 397 26.01 8.18 1.82
C TYR A 397 25.17 9.06 0.91
N SER A 398 25.55 9.14 -0.37
CA SER A 398 24.77 9.83 -1.39
C SER A 398 24.60 8.94 -2.61
N ALA A 399 23.41 8.96 -3.21
CA ALA A 399 23.09 8.22 -4.43
C ALA A 399 21.88 8.82 -5.14
N GLN A 400 21.78 8.59 -6.44
CA GLN A 400 20.59 8.85 -7.24
C GLN A 400 19.87 7.52 -7.50
N TYR A 401 18.55 7.50 -7.29
CA TYR A 401 17.68 6.35 -7.50
C TYR A 401 16.77 6.58 -8.69
N GLU A 402 16.73 5.61 -9.60
CA GLU A 402 15.85 5.58 -10.77
C GLU A 402 14.95 4.36 -10.67
N ASN A 403 13.66 4.58 -10.32
CA ASN A 403 12.71 3.50 -10.06
C ASN A 403 11.70 3.36 -11.20
N SER A 404 11.38 2.12 -11.54
CA SER A 404 10.28 1.78 -12.45
C SER A 404 9.67 0.44 -12.06
N ALA A 405 8.45 0.15 -12.53
CA ALA A 405 7.81 -1.14 -12.27
C ALA A 405 6.81 -1.53 -13.32
N TRP A 406 6.67 -2.84 -13.53
CA TRP A 406 5.54 -3.45 -14.19
C TRP A 406 4.58 -4.04 -13.16
N GLY A 407 3.30 -3.77 -13.34
CA GLY A 407 2.23 -4.39 -12.57
C GLY A 407 1.40 -5.31 -13.47
N TYR A 408 1.06 -6.50 -12.97
CA TYR A 408 0.21 -7.46 -13.65
C TYR A 408 -0.92 -7.86 -12.71
N GLY A 409 -2.16 -7.83 -13.19
CA GLY A 409 -3.34 -8.16 -12.41
C GLY A 409 -4.16 -9.28 -13.05
N LEU A 410 -4.62 -10.21 -12.21
CA LEU A 410 -5.61 -11.24 -12.57
C LEU A 410 -6.71 -11.25 -11.52
N GLY A 411 -7.95 -11.12 -11.95
CA GLY A 411 -9.14 -11.09 -11.10
C GLY A 411 -10.27 -11.97 -11.62
N PHE A 412 -11.10 -12.40 -10.71
CA PHE A 412 -12.30 -13.18 -10.97
C PHE A 412 -13.46 -12.59 -10.16
N THR A 413 -14.58 -12.34 -10.86
CA THR A 413 -15.85 -11.96 -10.23
C THR A 413 -16.90 -12.98 -10.57
N TYR A 414 -17.53 -13.57 -9.54
CA TYR A 414 -18.65 -14.47 -9.70
C TYR A 414 -19.91 -13.87 -9.08
N LYS A 415 -21.00 -13.83 -9.86
CA LYS A 415 -22.30 -13.28 -9.49
C LYS A 415 -23.30 -14.43 -9.33
N PHE A 416 -24.07 -14.43 -8.26
CA PHE A 416 -25.05 -15.51 -7.98
C PHE A 416 -26.35 -14.99 -7.37
#